data_e6f99eda7be402612c577bf8347c2a54
#
_entry.id   e6f99eda7be402612c577bf8347c2a54
#
_cell.length_a   1.000
_cell.length_b   1.000
_cell.length_c   1.000
_cell.angle_alpha   90.00
_cell.angle_beta   90.00
_cell.angle_gamma   90.00
#
_symmetry.space_group_name_H-M   'P 1'
#
loop_
_entity.id
_entity.type
_entity.pdbx_description
1 polymer ?
#
loop_
_entity_poly.entity_id
_entity_poly.type
_entity_poly.pdbx_seq_one_letter_code
_entity_poly.pdbx_strand_id
1 'polypeptide(L)'
;MLYIGIDGGGTKTKMVLFDENGTRLKELTLPTVHVLTQPQDQAIEILRNGVNQLDPDHNAIIGAGLAGYGQQKELRDKIEYICKQAFGTRSFVVESDVRIAIESALDGHDGIVVIAGTGSIALSLKNNKLTRCGGWGYQLGDEGSAYWIAKKMFNTFCKEIDGRLGKTVLYDLIMEECHLDIDYDIITFMNSLNRTSTASYAYINGL
;
A
#
# COMPACT_ATOMS: atom_id res chain seq x y z
N MET A 1 -24.67 -6.58 17.60
CA MET A 1 -24.57 -6.50 16.13
C MET A 1 -23.16 -6.92 15.74
N LEU A 2 -22.97 -7.58 14.57
CA LEU A 2 -21.66 -8.01 14.10
C LEU A 2 -21.22 -7.20 12.89
N TYR A 3 -19.91 -7.01 12.75
CA TYR A 3 -19.31 -6.29 11.63
C TYR A 3 -18.13 -7.07 11.07
N ILE A 4 -17.98 -7.14 9.75
CA ILE A 4 -16.79 -7.65 9.09
C ILE A 4 -16.07 -6.48 8.41
N GLY A 5 -14.83 -6.24 8.81
CA GLY A 5 -13.91 -5.34 8.12
C GLY A 5 -13.06 -6.12 7.14
N ILE A 6 -12.97 -5.67 5.89
CA ILE A 6 -12.15 -6.26 4.83
C ILE A 6 -11.14 -5.23 4.33
N ASP A 7 -9.86 -5.56 4.41
CA ASP A 7 -8.75 -4.80 3.82
C ASP A 7 -8.12 -5.64 2.69
N GLY A 8 -8.49 -5.34 1.46
CA GLY A 8 -8.05 -6.03 0.26
C GLY A 8 -6.94 -5.27 -0.48
N GLY A 9 -5.70 -5.51 -0.08
CA GLY A 9 -4.50 -4.93 -0.70
C GLY A 9 -4.01 -5.67 -1.94
N GLY A 10 -2.91 -5.19 -2.53
CA GLY A 10 -2.32 -5.77 -3.75
C GLY A 10 -1.73 -7.18 -3.58
N THR A 11 -1.38 -7.60 -2.36
CA THR A 11 -0.70 -8.88 -2.08
C THR A 11 -1.53 -9.86 -1.26
N LYS A 12 -2.41 -9.36 -0.40
CA LYS A 12 -3.24 -10.16 0.51
C LYS A 12 -4.54 -9.43 0.81
N THR A 13 -5.52 -10.20 1.33
CA THR A 13 -6.78 -9.68 1.85
C THR A 13 -6.91 -10.09 3.31
N LYS A 14 -7.06 -9.10 4.18
CA LYS A 14 -7.30 -9.31 5.61
C LYS A 14 -8.78 -9.10 5.90
N MET A 15 -9.38 -10.01 6.68
CA MET A 15 -10.77 -9.91 7.12
C MET A 15 -10.84 -10.09 8.63
N VAL A 16 -11.61 -9.24 9.29
CA VAL A 16 -11.77 -9.28 10.74
C VAL A 16 -13.23 -9.16 11.10
N LEU A 17 -13.71 -10.06 11.97
CA LEU A 17 -15.04 -10.00 12.57
C LEU A 17 -14.96 -9.24 13.90
N PHE A 18 -15.86 -8.27 14.08
CA PHE A 18 -15.98 -7.46 15.30
C PHE A 18 -17.38 -7.59 15.89
N ASP A 19 -17.47 -7.43 17.19
CA ASP A 19 -18.72 -7.16 17.88
C ASP A 19 -19.10 -5.65 17.83
N GLU A 20 -20.23 -5.30 18.42
CA GLU A 20 -20.74 -3.91 18.49
C GLU A 20 -19.86 -2.96 19.30
N ASN A 21 -18.97 -3.46 20.13
CA ASN A 21 -18.03 -2.68 20.93
C ASN A 21 -16.66 -2.51 20.23
N GLY A 22 -16.51 -3.03 19.01
CA GLY A 22 -15.24 -3.03 18.27
C GLY A 22 -14.24 -4.10 18.73
N THR A 23 -14.68 -5.08 19.53
CA THR A 23 -13.83 -6.19 19.96
C THR A 23 -13.61 -7.16 18.78
N ARG A 24 -12.36 -7.50 18.50
CA ARG A 24 -12.03 -8.50 17.49
C ARG A 24 -12.41 -9.89 17.97
N LEU A 25 -13.26 -10.58 17.21
CA LEU A 25 -13.72 -11.93 17.51
C LEU A 25 -12.98 -13.01 16.72
N LYS A 26 -12.76 -12.77 15.42
CA LYS A 26 -12.05 -13.69 14.50
C LYS A 26 -11.28 -12.88 13.45
N GLU A 27 -10.22 -13.47 12.91
CA GLU A 27 -9.40 -12.87 11.86
C GLU A 27 -9.00 -13.92 10.83
N LEU A 28 -8.97 -13.53 9.55
CA LEU A 28 -8.48 -14.34 8.42
C LEU A 28 -7.53 -13.52 7.58
N THR A 29 -6.51 -14.18 7.04
CA THR A 29 -5.66 -13.65 5.98
C THR A 29 -5.77 -14.57 4.77
N LEU A 30 -6.18 -14.01 3.65
CA LEU A 30 -6.49 -14.71 2.41
C LEU A 30 -5.64 -14.15 1.26
N PRO A 31 -5.55 -14.86 0.12
CA PRO A 31 -4.95 -14.30 -1.09
C PRO A 31 -5.57 -12.96 -1.48
N THR A 32 -4.83 -12.18 -2.27
CA THR A 32 -5.34 -10.90 -2.79
C THR A 32 -6.60 -11.08 -3.63
N VAL A 33 -7.50 -10.11 -3.57
CA VAL A 33 -8.69 -10.01 -4.44
C VAL A 33 -8.56 -8.85 -5.43
N HIS A 34 -7.33 -8.39 -5.66
CA HIS A 34 -7.05 -7.24 -6.52
C HIS A 34 -7.44 -7.53 -7.97
N VAL A 35 -8.37 -6.74 -8.52
CA VAL A 35 -9.04 -7.00 -9.81
C VAL A 35 -8.15 -6.96 -11.05
N LEU A 36 -6.92 -6.46 -10.94
CA LEU A 36 -5.93 -6.47 -12.02
C LEU A 36 -5.00 -7.70 -11.96
N THR A 37 -4.97 -8.43 -10.85
CA THR A 37 -4.06 -9.56 -10.63
C THR A 37 -4.78 -10.88 -10.39
N GLN A 38 -6.07 -10.83 -9.98
CA GLN A 38 -6.89 -12.02 -9.75
C GLN A 38 -8.02 -12.14 -10.78
N PRO A 39 -8.29 -13.34 -11.31
CA PRO A 39 -9.50 -13.63 -12.06
C PRO A 39 -10.75 -13.32 -11.23
N GLN A 40 -11.77 -12.78 -11.89
CA GLN A 40 -12.99 -12.31 -11.23
C GLN A 40 -13.68 -13.38 -10.39
N ASP A 41 -13.82 -14.61 -10.94
CA ASP A 41 -14.48 -15.70 -10.26
C ASP A 41 -13.73 -16.15 -9.00
N GLN A 42 -12.39 -16.14 -9.05
CA GLN A 42 -11.56 -16.44 -7.88
C GLN A 42 -11.69 -15.36 -6.79
N ALA A 43 -11.71 -14.09 -7.17
CA ALA A 43 -11.93 -13.00 -6.22
C ALA A 43 -13.29 -13.12 -5.52
N ILE A 44 -14.36 -13.46 -6.27
CA ILE A 44 -15.70 -13.74 -5.72
C ILE A 44 -15.65 -14.90 -4.73
N GLU A 45 -14.99 -15.99 -5.08
CA GLU A 45 -14.90 -17.19 -4.24
C GLU A 45 -14.11 -16.91 -2.95
N ILE A 46 -12.96 -16.23 -3.05
CA ILE A 46 -12.13 -15.84 -1.88
C ILE A 46 -12.96 -15.00 -0.90
N LEU A 47 -13.65 -13.95 -1.40
CA LEU A 47 -14.47 -13.09 -0.55
C LEU A 47 -15.63 -13.85 0.06
N ARG A 48 -16.36 -14.64 -0.71
CA ARG A 48 -17.50 -15.44 -0.25
C ARG A 48 -17.11 -16.43 0.82
N ASN A 49 -16.04 -17.18 0.61
CA ASN A 49 -15.55 -18.17 1.56
C ASN A 49 -15.08 -17.51 2.85
N GLY A 50 -14.37 -16.37 2.73
CA GLY A 50 -13.90 -15.62 3.90
C GLY A 50 -15.04 -15.10 4.77
N VAL A 51 -16.04 -14.45 4.19
CA VAL A 51 -17.18 -13.92 4.97
C VAL A 51 -18.05 -15.04 5.54
N ASN A 52 -18.23 -16.16 4.84
CA ASN A 52 -18.98 -17.31 5.36
C ASN A 52 -18.24 -18.00 6.51
N GLN A 53 -16.91 -18.06 6.47
CA GLN A 53 -16.11 -18.63 7.54
C GLN A 53 -16.14 -17.76 8.81
N LEU A 54 -16.20 -16.43 8.65
CA LEU A 54 -16.29 -15.50 9.77
C LEU A 54 -17.69 -15.43 10.36
N ASP A 55 -18.72 -15.41 9.51
CA ASP A 55 -20.13 -15.22 9.88
C ASP A 55 -21.02 -16.16 9.07
N PRO A 56 -21.13 -17.43 9.48
CA PRO A 56 -21.95 -18.44 8.80
C PRO A 56 -23.46 -18.12 8.85
N ASP A 57 -23.90 -17.38 9.86
CA ASP A 57 -25.30 -17.05 10.10
C ASP A 57 -25.78 -15.82 9.33
N HIS A 58 -24.87 -15.16 8.60
CA HIS A 58 -25.16 -13.99 7.76
C HIS A 58 -25.71 -12.75 8.50
N ASN A 59 -25.25 -12.53 9.73
CA ASN A 59 -25.72 -11.47 10.61
C ASN A 59 -24.85 -10.20 10.56
N ALA A 60 -23.64 -10.29 10.02
CA ALA A 60 -22.69 -9.18 10.01
C ALA A 60 -22.95 -8.20 8.86
N ILE A 61 -22.74 -6.91 9.15
CA ILE A 61 -22.60 -5.85 8.15
C ILE A 61 -21.13 -5.82 7.68
N ILE A 62 -20.91 -5.67 6.37
CA ILE A 62 -19.58 -5.74 5.78
C ILE A 62 -19.11 -4.35 5.36
N GLY A 63 -17.92 -3.94 5.83
CA GLY A 63 -17.17 -2.80 5.32
C GLY A 63 -15.94 -3.28 4.58
N ALA A 64 -15.81 -2.98 3.29
CA ALA A 64 -14.70 -3.46 2.46
C ALA A 64 -13.89 -2.30 1.87
N GLY A 65 -12.59 -2.23 2.18
CA GLY A 65 -11.60 -1.40 1.53
C GLY A 65 -10.81 -2.21 0.51
N LEU A 66 -10.98 -1.90 -0.78
CA LEU A 66 -10.40 -2.71 -1.83
C LEU A 66 -9.48 -1.88 -2.73
N ALA A 67 -8.24 -2.36 -2.88
CA ALA A 67 -7.28 -1.77 -3.80
C ALA A 67 -7.82 -1.81 -5.23
N GLY A 68 -7.68 -0.67 -5.93
CA GLY A 68 -8.24 -0.49 -7.27
C GLY A 68 -9.65 0.12 -7.30
N TYR A 69 -10.34 0.24 -6.16
CA TYR A 69 -11.59 0.99 -6.07
C TYR A 69 -11.30 2.50 -6.07
N GLY A 70 -11.06 3.05 -7.25
CA GLY A 70 -10.60 4.42 -7.45
C GLY A 70 -11.51 5.23 -8.36
N GLN A 71 -10.91 6.19 -9.09
CA GLN A 71 -11.67 7.10 -9.96
C GLN A 71 -12.12 6.46 -11.29
N GLN A 72 -11.50 5.35 -11.71
CA GLN A 72 -11.87 4.66 -12.95
C GLN A 72 -13.19 3.91 -12.76
N LYS A 73 -14.22 4.38 -13.46
CA LYS A 73 -15.59 3.84 -13.36
C LYS A 73 -15.65 2.34 -13.64
N GLU A 74 -14.96 1.88 -14.69
CA GLU A 74 -14.96 0.45 -15.08
C GLU A 74 -14.42 -0.47 -13.97
N LEU A 75 -13.36 -0.04 -13.26
CA LEU A 75 -12.81 -0.81 -12.13
C LEU A 75 -13.76 -0.81 -10.94
N ARG A 76 -14.40 0.32 -10.65
CA ARG A 76 -15.42 0.37 -9.59
C ARG A 76 -16.58 -0.56 -9.88
N ASP A 77 -17.16 -0.46 -11.08
CA ASP A 77 -18.29 -1.29 -11.50
C ASP A 77 -17.94 -2.80 -11.38
N LYS A 78 -16.71 -3.16 -11.76
CA LYS A 78 -16.22 -4.55 -11.64
C LYS A 78 -16.09 -4.98 -10.18
N ILE A 79 -15.53 -4.13 -9.31
CA ILE A 79 -15.35 -4.42 -7.88
C ILE A 79 -16.72 -4.54 -7.19
N GLU A 80 -17.64 -3.62 -7.46
CA GLU A 80 -19.00 -3.66 -6.93
C GLU A 80 -19.74 -4.93 -7.35
N TYR A 81 -19.58 -5.34 -8.60
CA TYR A 81 -20.13 -6.63 -9.09
C TYR A 81 -19.55 -7.81 -8.30
N ILE A 82 -18.23 -7.87 -8.13
CA ILE A 82 -17.54 -8.92 -7.35
C ILE A 82 -18.11 -8.98 -5.93
N CYS A 83 -18.18 -7.84 -5.25
CA CYS A 83 -18.71 -7.75 -3.89
C CYS A 83 -20.17 -8.19 -3.80
N LYS A 84 -21.01 -7.75 -4.73
CA LYS A 84 -22.41 -8.16 -4.80
C LYS A 84 -22.58 -9.67 -4.99
N GLN A 85 -21.76 -10.28 -5.85
CA GLN A 85 -21.77 -11.73 -6.06
C GLN A 85 -21.22 -12.51 -4.85
N ALA A 86 -20.21 -11.95 -4.16
CA ALA A 86 -19.60 -12.60 -3.01
C ALA A 86 -20.46 -12.51 -1.75
N PHE A 87 -21.03 -11.33 -1.47
CA PHE A 87 -21.74 -11.06 -0.21
C PHE A 87 -23.24 -11.38 -0.26
N GLY A 88 -23.81 -11.51 -1.46
CA GLY A 88 -25.21 -11.89 -1.62
C GLY A 88 -26.17 -10.84 -1.06
N THR A 89 -27.02 -11.25 -0.11
CA THR A 89 -28.05 -10.40 0.51
C THR A 89 -27.54 -9.63 1.75
N ARG A 90 -26.28 -9.82 2.16
CA ARG A 90 -25.70 -9.09 3.30
C ARG A 90 -25.62 -7.60 3.00
N SER A 91 -25.84 -6.77 4.03
CA SER A 91 -25.56 -5.34 3.94
C SER A 91 -24.07 -5.10 3.83
N PHE A 92 -23.63 -4.33 2.84
CA PHE A 92 -22.23 -4.00 2.68
C PHE A 92 -21.99 -2.60 2.11
N VAL A 93 -20.81 -2.06 2.42
CA VAL A 93 -20.25 -0.84 1.83
C VAL A 93 -18.88 -1.16 1.27
N VAL A 94 -18.58 -0.62 0.09
CA VAL A 94 -17.26 -0.75 -0.56
C VAL A 94 -16.67 0.62 -0.73
N GLU A 95 -15.39 0.75 -0.37
CA GLU A 95 -14.57 1.94 -0.57
C GLU A 95 -13.16 1.54 -1.04
N SER A 96 -12.35 2.54 -1.39
CA SER A 96 -10.93 2.27 -1.65
C SER A 96 -10.19 1.93 -0.35
N ASP A 97 -9.15 1.10 -0.45
CA ASP A 97 -8.21 0.82 0.63
C ASP A 97 -7.62 2.11 1.22
N VAL A 98 -7.29 3.07 0.34
CA VAL A 98 -6.81 4.41 0.72
C VAL A 98 -7.84 5.19 1.54
N ARG A 99 -9.14 5.15 1.15
CA ARG A 99 -10.20 5.85 1.89
C ARG A 99 -10.37 5.27 3.29
N ILE A 100 -10.37 3.95 3.41
CA ILE A 100 -10.48 3.29 4.71
C ILE A 100 -9.26 3.58 5.59
N ALA A 101 -8.07 3.59 5.02
CA ALA A 101 -6.86 3.92 5.77
C ALA A 101 -6.93 5.35 6.37
N ILE A 102 -7.38 6.33 5.60
CA ILE A 102 -7.49 7.71 6.10
C ILE A 102 -8.62 7.87 7.13
N GLU A 103 -9.78 7.25 6.90
CA GLU A 103 -10.89 7.25 7.86
C GLU A 103 -10.47 6.61 9.20
N SER A 104 -9.75 5.49 9.14
CA SER A 104 -9.22 4.82 10.33
C SER A 104 -8.17 5.66 11.06
N ALA A 105 -7.29 6.36 10.33
CA ALA A 105 -6.23 7.18 10.91
C ALA A 105 -6.77 8.47 11.54
N LEU A 106 -7.88 9.00 11.03
CA LEU A 106 -8.49 10.25 11.47
C LEU A 106 -9.72 10.05 12.40
N ASP A 107 -10.10 8.80 12.64
CA ASP A 107 -11.28 8.45 13.44
C ASP A 107 -12.55 9.19 12.96
N GLY A 108 -12.72 9.29 11.64
CA GLY A 108 -13.84 10.00 11.01
C GLY A 108 -13.74 11.53 11.04
N HIS A 109 -12.66 12.11 11.56
CA HIS A 109 -12.47 13.56 11.62
C HIS A 109 -11.77 14.11 10.37
N ASP A 110 -11.95 15.40 10.10
CA ASP A 110 -11.18 16.13 9.10
C ASP A 110 -9.69 16.15 9.48
N GLY A 111 -8.80 15.93 8.51
CA GLY A 111 -7.37 15.93 8.77
C GLY A 111 -6.52 15.58 7.56
N ILE A 112 -5.23 15.38 7.81
CA ILE A 112 -4.24 15.01 6.80
C ILE A 112 -3.51 13.76 7.28
N VAL A 113 -3.37 12.79 6.38
CA VAL A 113 -2.56 11.58 6.58
C VAL A 113 -1.45 11.56 5.57
N VAL A 114 -0.21 11.36 6.05
CA VAL A 114 0.96 11.16 5.20
C VAL A 114 1.45 9.72 5.40
N ILE A 115 1.54 9.00 4.30
CA ILE A 115 2.09 7.65 4.28
C ILE A 115 3.45 7.74 3.58
N ALA A 116 4.51 7.36 4.28
CA ALA A 116 5.87 7.33 3.76
C ALA A 116 6.51 5.98 4.10
N GLY A 117 6.70 5.15 3.09
CA GLY A 117 7.33 3.83 3.16
C GLY A 117 8.21 3.64 1.93
N THR A 118 8.10 2.51 1.23
CA THR A 118 8.76 2.30 -0.08
C THR A 118 8.33 3.33 -1.13
N GLY A 119 7.08 3.79 -1.07
CA GLY A 119 6.55 4.96 -1.79
C GLY A 119 6.02 5.99 -0.81
N SER A 120 5.49 7.13 -1.29
CA SER A 120 4.87 8.15 -0.45
C SER A 120 3.62 8.74 -1.06
N ILE A 121 2.68 9.15 -0.19
CA ILE A 121 1.45 9.83 -0.57
C ILE A 121 0.96 10.67 0.61
N ALA A 122 0.43 11.85 0.34
CA ALA A 122 -0.32 12.64 1.30
C ALA A 122 -1.80 12.71 0.88
N LEU A 123 -2.68 12.57 1.85
CA LEU A 123 -4.13 12.56 1.68
C LEU A 123 -4.76 13.50 2.69
N SER A 124 -5.74 14.29 2.27
CA SER A 124 -6.56 15.07 3.20
C SER A 124 -8.01 14.64 3.07
N LEU A 125 -8.67 14.52 4.22
CA LEU A 125 -10.11 14.40 4.34
C LEU A 125 -10.64 15.72 4.90
N LYS A 126 -11.54 16.39 4.18
CA LYS A 126 -12.19 17.61 4.65
C LYS A 126 -13.63 17.66 4.15
N ASN A 127 -14.58 17.81 5.09
CA ASN A 127 -16.00 17.80 4.79
C ASN A 127 -16.40 16.59 3.92
N ASN A 128 -15.95 15.40 4.28
CA ASN A 128 -16.13 14.14 3.54
C ASN A 128 -15.52 14.12 2.12
N LYS A 129 -14.73 15.12 1.75
CA LYS A 129 -14.03 15.19 0.47
C LYS A 129 -12.59 14.75 0.63
N LEU A 130 -12.23 13.67 -0.05
CA LEU A 130 -10.86 13.18 -0.13
C LEU A 130 -10.08 13.95 -1.20
N THR A 131 -8.89 14.45 -0.84
CA THR A 131 -7.95 15.07 -1.77
C THR A 131 -6.59 14.40 -1.63
N ARG A 132 -5.93 14.18 -2.75
CA ARG A 132 -4.61 13.52 -2.83
C ARG A 132 -3.54 14.52 -3.25
N CYS A 133 -2.34 14.38 -2.65
CA CYS A 133 -1.12 15.04 -3.06
C CYS A 133 0.00 14.01 -3.14
N GLY A 134 0.73 13.97 -4.25
CA GLY A 134 1.80 13.00 -4.48
C GLY A 134 1.29 11.58 -4.74
N GLY A 135 2.16 10.58 -4.50
CA GLY A 135 1.82 9.16 -4.68
C GLY A 135 1.66 8.73 -6.13
N TRP A 136 2.38 9.36 -7.07
CA TRP A 136 2.31 9.07 -8.50
C TRP A 136 3.18 7.89 -8.92
N GLY A 137 3.76 7.20 -7.95
CA GLY A 137 4.69 6.11 -8.18
C GLY A 137 6.14 6.60 -8.31
N TYR A 138 7.07 5.68 -8.10
CA TYR A 138 8.51 5.96 -7.97
C TYR A 138 9.18 6.57 -9.23
N GLN A 139 8.54 6.44 -10.38
CA GLN A 139 9.06 7.03 -11.63
C GLN A 139 8.71 8.51 -11.76
N LEU A 140 7.53 8.92 -11.28
CA LEU A 140 6.98 10.27 -11.46
C LEU A 140 6.91 11.09 -10.18
N GLY A 141 6.96 10.44 -9.01
CA GLY A 141 6.75 11.07 -7.72
C GLY A 141 7.34 10.23 -6.59
N ASP A 142 6.53 9.99 -5.56
CA ASP A 142 6.89 9.32 -4.30
C ASP A 142 8.00 10.06 -3.54
N GLU A 143 8.01 11.40 -3.63
CA GLU A 143 8.98 12.28 -2.99
C GLU A 143 8.98 12.04 -1.47
N GLY A 144 10.20 11.96 -0.88
CA GLY A 144 10.38 11.67 0.53
C GLY A 144 10.15 10.21 0.93
N SER A 145 9.84 9.30 -0.01
CA SER A 145 9.81 7.86 0.25
C SER A 145 11.21 7.26 0.42
N ALA A 146 11.30 6.08 1.01
CA ALA A 146 12.56 5.36 1.15
C ALA A 146 13.24 5.12 -0.22
N TYR A 147 12.47 4.74 -1.25
CA TYR A 147 13.02 4.61 -2.60
C TYR A 147 13.58 5.94 -3.13
N TRP A 148 12.83 7.02 -2.97
CA TRP A 148 13.26 8.35 -3.45
C TRP A 148 14.54 8.82 -2.72
N ILE A 149 14.62 8.62 -1.40
CA ILE A 149 15.78 8.94 -0.59
C ILE A 149 17.00 8.14 -1.06
N ALA A 150 16.86 6.81 -1.16
CA ALA A 150 17.94 5.94 -1.63
C ALA A 150 18.41 6.30 -3.06
N LYS A 151 17.47 6.56 -3.97
CA LYS A 151 17.79 6.99 -5.34
C LYS A 151 18.56 8.32 -5.35
N LYS A 152 18.18 9.29 -4.50
CA LYS A 152 18.90 10.55 -4.37
C LYS A 152 20.32 10.36 -3.81
N MET A 153 20.44 9.48 -2.83
CA MET A 153 21.72 9.10 -2.23
C MET A 153 22.68 8.50 -3.27
N PHE A 154 22.26 7.46 -4.00
CA PHE A 154 23.07 6.87 -5.06
C PHE A 154 23.40 7.86 -6.18
N ASN A 155 22.47 8.76 -6.52
CA ASN A 155 22.71 9.82 -7.49
C ASN A 155 23.77 10.82 -7.00
N THR A 156 23.79 11.11 -5.70
CA THR A 156 24.82 11.97 -5.07
C THR A 156 26.18 11.26 -5.11
N PHE A 157 26.25 9.99 -4.74
CA PHE A 157 27.45 9.17 -4.86
C PHE A 157 28.05 9.20 -6.27
N CYS A 158 27.22 9.00 -7.31
CA CYS A 158 27.70 9.09 -8.70
C CYS A 158 28.28 10.48 -9.03
N LYS A 159 27.73 11.57 -8.47
CA LYS A 159 28.27 12.93 -8.66
C LYS A 159 29.58 13.14 -7.92
N GLU A 160 29.79 12.44 -6.81
CA GLU A 160 31.06 12.45 -6.08
C GLU A 160 32.16 11.68 -6.82
N ILE A 161 31.79 10.57 -7.49
CA ILE A 161 32.71 9.78 -8.34
C ILE A 161 33.23 10.62 -9.51
N ASP A 162 32.33 11.28 -10.23
CA ASP A 162 32.70 12.00 -11.45
C ASP A 162 33.13 13.45 -11.22
N GLY A 163 33.29 13.88 -9.97
CA GLY A 163 33.84 15.18 -9.58
C GLY A 163 32.85 16.35 -9.70
N ARG A 164 31.57 16.11 -9.96
CA ARG A 164 30.52 17.15 -9.93
C ARG A 164 30.24 17.63 -8.50
N LEU A 165 30.52 16.79 -7.52
CA LEU A 165 30.51 17.12 -6.08
C LEU A 165 31.82 16.65 -5.44
N GLY A 166 32.23 17.32 -4.36
CA GLY A 166 33.35 16.84 -3.55
C GLY A 166 32.96 15.55 -2.82
N LYS A 167 33.91 14.61 -2.67
CA LYS A 167 33.68 13.39 -1.88
C LYS A 167 33.41 13.74 -0.43
N THR A 168 32.38 13.11 0.12
CA THR A 168 31.95 13.22 1.51
C THR A 168 31.97 11.85 2.18
N VAL A 169 31.61 11.77 3.45
CA VAL A 169 31.45 10.52 4.19
C VAL A 169 30.46 9.56 3.48
N LEU A 170 29.52 10.09 2.69
CA LEU A 170 28.56 9.30 1.93
C LEU A 170 29.26 8.38 0.93
N TYR A 171 30.36 8.84 0.31
CA TYR A 171 31.13 8.02 -0.61
C TYR A 171 31.65 6.76 0.08
N ASP A 172 32.30 6.91 1.23
CA ASP A 172 32.90 5.81 1.97
C ASP A 172 31.81 4.83 2.48
N LEU A 173 30.70 5.37 3.00
CA LEU A 173 29.57 4.57 3.48
C LEU A 173 28.95 3.72 2.34
N ILE A 174 28.79 4.26 1.15
CA ILE A 174 28.22 3.49 0.03
C ILE A 174 29.19 2.42 -0.45
N MET A 175 30.49 2.74 -0.54
CA MET A 175 31.50 1.73 -0.90
C MET A 175 31.47 0.55 0.08
N GLU A 176 31.36 0.81 1.37
CA GLU A 176 31.33 -0.20 2.43
C GLU A 176 30.02 -0.98 2.45
N GLU A 177 28.87 -0.30 2.57
CA GLU A 177 27.54 -0.92 2.73
C GLU A 177 27.06 -1.68 1.49
N CYS A 178 27.49 -1.24 0.31
CA CYS A 178 27.18 -1.92 -0.95
C CYS A 178 28.27 -2.91 -1.39
N HIS A 179 29.35 -3.06 -0.60
CA HIS A 179 30.47 -3.95 -0.88
C HIS A 179 31.06 -3.74 -2.28
N LEU A 180 31.31 -2.48 -2.65
CA LEU A 180 31.87 -2.13 -3.94
C LEU A 180 33.41 -2.18 -3.90
N ASP A 181 34.03 -2.89 -4.83
CA ASP A 181 35.49 -2.94 -4.96
C ASP A 181 36.04 -1.70 -5.67
N ILE A 182 35.31 -1.24 -6.68
CA ILE A 182 35.61 0.00 -7.43
C ILE A 182 34.34 0.83 -7.64
N ASP A 183 34.50 2.13 -7.89
CA ASP A 183 33.41 3.11 -8.08
C ASP A 183 32.36 2.65 -9.12
N TYR A 184 32.82 2.04 -10.21
CA TYR A 184 31.94 1.63 -11.32
C TYR A 184 31.08 0.40 -11.02
N ASP A 185 31.34 -0.36 -9.98
CA ASP A 185 30.54 -1.50 -9.56
C ASP A 185 29.12 -1.08 -9.18
N ILE A 186 28.92 0.19 -8.84
CA ILE A 186 27.60 0.77 -8.56
C ILE A 186 26.61 0.52 -9.70
N ILE A 187 27.05 0.49 -10.95
CA ILE A 187 26.20 0.27 -12.12
C ILE A 187 25.60 -1.15 -12.08
N THR A 188 26.47 -2.14 -11.88
CA THR A 188 26.07 -3.55 -11.78
C THR A 188 25.21 -3.78 -10.55
N PHE A 189 25.61 -3.22 -9.42
CA PHE A 189 24.90 -3.27 -8.18
C PHE A 189 23.47 -2.72 -8.33
N MET A 190 23.28 -1.52 -8.85
CA MET A 190 21.96 -0.91 -9.05
C MET A 190 21.07 -1.68 -10.00
N ASN A 191 21.65 -2.27 -11.06
CA ASN A 191 20.90 -3.11 -12.01
C ASN A 191 20.43 -4.43 -11.39
N SER A 192 21.04 -4.90 -10.31
CA SER A 192 20.62 -6.10 -9.59
C SER A 192 19.43 -5.84 -8.63
N LEU A 193 19.17 -4.57 -8.31
CA LEU A 193 18.15 -4.20 -7.34
C LEU A 193 16.78 -3.96 -8.00
N ASN A 194 15.73 -4.36 -7.30
CA ASN A 194 14.37 -3.91 -7.57
C ASN A 194 13.99 -2.69 -6.71
N ARG A 195 12.76 -2.15 -6.89
CA ARG A 195 12.27 -1.00 -6.14
C ARG A 195 12.38 -1.18 -4.62
N THR A 196 11.95 -2.32 -4.11
CA THR A 196 11.92 -2.59 -2.66
C THR A 196 13.32 -2.72 -2.10
N SER A 197 14.19 -3.46 -2.76
CA SER A 197 15.58 -3.61 -2.34
C SER A 197 16.37 -2.31 -2.47
N THR A 198 16.10 -1.47 -3.47
CA THR A 198 16.68 -0.11 -3.53
C THR A 198 16.23 0.72 -2.33
N ALA A 199 14.94 0.70 -2.00
CA ALA A 199 14.40 1.47 -0.88
C ALA A 199 15.01 1.07 0.48
N SER A 200 15.42 -0.19 0.65
CA SER A 200 16.04 -0.65 1.90
C SER A 200 17.36 0.04 2.21
N TYR A 201 18.06 0.58 1.21
CA TYR A 201 19.29 1.34 1.43
C TYR A 201 19.09 2.78 1.92
N ALA A 202 17.85 3.24 2.06
CA ALA A 202 17.59 4.59 2.59
C ALA A 202 18.14 4.83 3.99
N TYR A 203 18.37 3.77 4.78
CA TYR A 203 18.94 3.86 6.13
C TYR A 203 20.36 4.46 6.16
N ILE A 204 21.14 4.31 5.10
CA ILE A 204 22.51 4.86 4.99
C ILE A 204 22.52 6.38 5.22
N ASN A 205 21.43 7.09 4.86
CA ASN A 205 21.33 8.52 5.12
C ASN A 205 21.19 8.88 6.61
N GLY A 206 20.99 7.91 7.47
CA GLY A 206 20.88 8.09 8.93
C GLY A 206 22.13 7.67 9.70
N LEU A 207 23.15 7.17 8.99
CA LEU A 207 24.45 6.84 9.54
C LEU A 207 25.37 8.06 9.52
#